data_91c9551b382d53443d0812d06c0738dd
#
_entry.id   91c9551b382d53443d0812d06c0738dd
#
_cell.length_a   1.000
_cell.length_b   1.000
_cell.length_c   1.000
_cell.angle_alpha   90.00
_cell.angle_beta   90.00
_cell.angle_gamma   90.00
#
_symmetry.space_group_name_H-M   'P 1'
#
loop_
_entity.id
_entity.type
_entity.pdbx_description
1 polymer ?
#
loop_
_entity_poly.entity_id
_entity_poly.type
_entity_poly.pdbx_seq_one_letter_code
_entity_poly.pdbx_strand_id
1 'polypeptide(L)'
;MNDVSKGSVHAYHNEGFLGSRDARALRILSEYIEPNSRFQHHHVDDTIVFMGSARTLEREEAEARLAKAEADDGDIEQAKLDLEMSQYYEASRDLAFKLTEWSKTLGETERRFVICTGGGPGIMEAGNPGASEARGMNVGLTISIPNEEFENKYVTWELGFHFHYFFMRKFWFTYLAKAVVVFPGGYGTLDELFEILTLLQTGKIRKHLPVILFGTKYWSEVINFDALAKYGCINREDIDLVFRTDSIDEAYDFIVRELTEHALGEPGAIL
;
A
#
# COMPACT_ATOMS: atom_id res chain seq x y z
N MET A 1 13.22 31.14 32.59
CA MET A 1 13.92 30.44 33.69
C MET A 1 13.44 28.98 33.62
N ASN A 2 14.16 28.14 32.90
CA ASN A 2 13.86 26.73 32.80
C ASN A 2 14.60 26.01 33.92
N ASP A 3 13.85 25.59 34.89
CA ASP A 3 14.36 24.73 35.99
C ASP A 3 14.47 23.31 35.42
N VAL A 4 15.65 22.98 34.91
CA VAL A 4 16.01 21.63 34.56
C VAL A 4 16.44 20.95 35.84
N SER A 5 15.52 20.22 36.47
CA SER A 5 15.87 19.26 37.50
C SER A 5 16.84 18.24 36.90
N LYS A 6 18.12 18.36 37.19
CA LYS A 6 19.20 17.47 36.77
C LYS A 6 19.10 16.13 37.52
N GLY A 7 18.03 15.39 37.27
CA GLY A 7 17.96 13.96 37.58
C GLY A 7 18.53 13.15 36.42
N SER A 8 19.24 12.07 36.68
CA SER A 8 19.66 11.13 35.65
C SER A 8 18.42 10.54 34.99
N VAL A 9 18.30 10.64 33.65
CA VAL A 9 17.19 10.11 32.85
C VAL A 9 17.57 8.74 32.37
N HIS A 10 16.63 7.80 32.41
CA HIS A 10 16.84 6.50 31.77
C HIS A 10 17.14 6.67 30.26
N ALA A 11 18.07 5.88 29.71
CA ALA A 11 18.53 6.03 28.34
C ALA A 11 17.38 5.97 27.31
N TYR A 12 16.35 5.17 27.58
CA TYR A 12 15.17 5.02 26.72
C TYR A 12 14.14 6.16 26.85
N HIS A 13 14.36 7.11 27.78
CA HIS A 13 13.62 8.36 27.89
C HIS A 13 14.45 9.57 27.46
N ASN A 14 15.70 9.36 27.04
CA ASN A 14 16.57 10.43 26.56
C ASN A 14 16.30 10.71 25.08
N GLU A 15 15.35 11.61 24.80
CA GLU A 15 14.96 11.99 23.45
C GLU A 15 16.12 12.55 22.62
N GLY A 16 17.03 13.33 23.24
CA GLY A 16 18.22 13.85 22.58
C GLY A 16 19.16 12.74 22.09
N PHE A 17 19.34 11.69 22.91
CA PHE A 17 20.08 10.50 22.50
C PHE A 17 19.33 9.71 21.43
N LEU A 18 18.04 9.42 21.64
CA LEU A 18 17.22 8.65 20.69
C LEU A 18 17.12 9.32 19.32
N GLY A 19 17.12 10.66 19.26
CA GLY A 19 17.15 11.44 18.03
C GLY A 19 18.53 11.55 17.38
N SER A 20 19.62 11.16 18.09
CA SER A 20 21.00 11.30 17.61
C SER A 20 21.37 10.29 16.52
N ARG A 21 22.54 10.51 15.89
CA ARG A 21 23.11 9.56 14.90
C ARG A 21 23.46 8.21 15.56
N ASP A 22 23.90 8.21 16.80
CA ASP A 22 24.34 7.02 17.53
C ASP A 22 23.19 6.07 17.83
N ALA A 23 21.96 6.60 17.98
CA ALA A 23 20.77 5.81 18.21
C ALA A 23 20.06 5.33 16.93
N ARG A 24 20.66 5.50 15.74
CA ARG A 24 20.05 5.06 14.46
C ARG A 24 19.61 3.61 14.49
N ALA A 25 20.45 2.69 14.98
CA ALA A 25 20.12 1.27 15.03
C ALA A 25 18.89 0.99 15.92
N LEU A 26 18.74 1.72 17.02
CA LEU A 26 17.56 1.60 17.89
C LEU A 26 16.30 2.07 17.18
N ARG A 27 16.36 3.16 16.40
CA ARG A 27 15.21 3.64 15.64
C ARG A 27 14.81 2.68 14.52
N ILE A 28 15.78 2.10 13.80
CA ILE A 28 15.50 1.04 12.79
C ILE A 28 14.83 -0.16 13.45
N LEU A 29 15.37 -0.61 14.58
CA LEU A 29 14.81 -1.74 15.31
C LEU A 29 13.43 -1.42 15.89
N SER A 30 13.16 -0.19 16.32
CA SER A 30 11.83 0.22 16.78
C SER A 30 10.80 0.18 15.66
N GLU A 31 11.16 0.54 14.41
CA GLU A 31 10.27 0.44 13.25
C GLU A 31 10.04 -1.01 12.78
N TYR A 32 10.78 -1.96 13.31
CA TYR A 32 10.51 -3.39 13.16
C TYR A 32 9.65 -3.94 14.31
N ILE A 33 10.03 -3.66 15.56
CA ILE A 33 9.39 -4.29 16.73
C ILE A 33 8.01 -3.70 17.03
N GLU A 34 7.86 -2.38 16.93
CA GLU A 34 6.62 -1.70 17.29
C GLU A 34 5.46 -2.06 16.35
N PRO A 35 5.62 -2.01 15.01
CA PRO A 35 4.56 -2.47 14.11
C PRO A 35 4.22 -3.95 14.31
N ASN A 36 5.22 -4.82 14.49
CA ASN A 36 4.99 -6.24 14.76
C ASN A 36 4.13 -6.45 16.02
N SER A 37 4.45 -5.72 17.09
CA SER A 37 3.70 -5.78 18.35
C SER A 37 2.24 -5.35 18.18
N ARG A 38 1.99 -4.28 17.41
CA ARG A 38 0.61 -3.81 17.15
C ARG A 38 -0.17 -4.76 16.24
N PHE A 39 0.45 -5.29 15.19
CA PHE A 39 -0.19 -6.30 14.35
C PHE A 39 -0.61 -7.53 15.16
N GLN A 40 0.28 -8.05 16.03
CA GLN A 40 -0.05 -9.16 16.93
C GLN A 40 -1.16 -8.80 17.93
N HIS A 41 -1.09 -7.61 18.55
CA HIS A 41 -2.11 -7.17 19.50
C HIS A 41 -3.50 -7.06 18.88
N HIS A 42 -3.57 -6.63 17.61
CA HIS A 42 -4.81 -6.48 16.87
C HIS A 42 -5.18 -7.72 16.04
N HIS A 43 -4.45 -8.82 16.19
CA HIS A 43 -4.67 -10.09 15.47
C HIS A 43 -4.72 -9.91 13.94
N VAL A 44 -3.86 -9.02 13.39
CA VAL A 44 -3.71 -8.86 11.94
C VAL A 44 -2.64 -9.81 11.45
N ASP A 45 -3.05 -10.91 10.84
CA ASP A 45 -2.13 -11.95 10.36
C ASP A 45 -1.69 -11.69 8.92
N ASP A 46 -2.61 -11.26 8.07
CA ASP A 46 -2.37 -11.10 6.64
C ASP A 46 -2.95 -9.79 6.11
N THR A 47 -2.33 -9.27 5.06
CA THR A 47 -2.79 -8.06 4.37
C THR A 47 -2.98 -8.28 2.87
N ILE A 48 -3.87 -7.48 2.27
CA ILE A 48 -3.90 -7.22 0.83
C ILE A 48 -3.41 -5.80 0.64
N VAL A 49 -2.32 -5.63 -0.11
CA VAL A 49 -1.65 -4.34 -0.27
C VAL A 49 -2.14 -3.63 -1.51
N PHE A 50 -2.53 -2.37 -1.37
CA PHE A 50 -2.93 -1.48 -2.46
C PHE A 50 -1.87 -0.40 -2.65
N MET A 51 -1.36 -0.29 -3.87
CA MET A 51 -0.33 0.66 -4.27
C MET A 51 -0.79 1.48 -5.48
N GLY A 52 -0.36 2.72 -5.58
CA GLY A 52 -0.66 3.58 -6.71
C GLY A 52 -0.28 5.04 -6.48
N SER A 53 -0.71 5.91 -7.38
CA SER A 53 -0.34 7.32 -7.37
C SER A 53 -0.97 8.08 -6.21
N ALA A 54 -0.16 8.89 -5.51
CA ALA A 54 -0.63 9.87 -4.55
C ALA A 54 -1.35 11.08 -5.19
N ARG A 55 -1.34 11.18 -6.52
CA ARG A 55 -1.90 12.33 -7.27
C ARG A 55 -3.24 12.03 -7.92
N THR A 56 -3.71 10.81 -7.86
CA THR A 56 -5.02 10.44 -8.41
C THR A 56 -6.11 11.00 -7.50
N LEU A 57 -7.00 11.78 -8.07
CA LEU A 57 -8.07 12.44 -7.33
C LEU A 57 -9.30 11.52 -7.20
N GLU A 58 -10.09 11.74 -6.16
CA GLU A 58 -11.47 11.27 -6.08
C GLU A 58 -12.30 11.90 -7.22
N ARG A 59 -13.30 11.18 -7.73
CA ARG A 59 -14.07 11.62 -8.89
C ARG A 59 -14.72 12.98 -8.70
N GLU A 60 -15.33 13.23 -7.55
CA GLU A 60 -15.98 14.52 -7.27
C GLU A 60 -14.98 15.69 -7.29
N GLU A 61 -13.79 15.49 -6.76
CA GLU A 61 -12.74 16.48 -6.78
C GLU A 61 -12.21 16.72 -8.19
N ALA A 62 -12.04 15.66 -8.99
CA ALA A 62 -11.60 15.76 -10.38
C ALA A 62 -12.64 16.48 -11.26
N GLU A 63 -13.94 16.22 -11.08
CA GLU A 63 -15.03 16.92 -11.75
C GLU A 63 -15.07 18.40 -11.37
N ALA A 64 -14.93 18.73 -10.08
CA ALA A 64 -14.87 20.11 -9.61
C ALA A 64 -13.64 20.85 -10.18
N ARG A 65 -12.50 20.18 -10.28
CA ARG A 65 -11.27 20.72 -10.88
C ARG A 65 -11.45 21.01 -12.37
N LEU A 66 -12.10 20.11 -13.12
CA LEU A 66 -12.39 20.30 -14.53
C LEU A 66 -13.34 21.49 -14.73
N ALA A 67 -14.44 21.57 -13.99
CA ALA A 67 -15.39 22.67 -14.05
C ALA A 67 -14.72 24.02 -13.74
N LYS A 68 -13.82 24.06 -12.77
CA LYS A 68 -13.03 25.25 -12.45
C LYS A 68 -12.07 25.62 -13.57
N ALA A 69 -11.35 24.64 -14.15
CA ALA A 69 -10.43 24.92 -15.25
C ALA A 69 -11.15 25.47 -16.49
N GLU A 70 -12.37 24.98 -16.78
CA GLU A 70 -13.21 25.48 -17.87
C GLU A 70 -13.72 26.90 -17.62
N ALA A 71 -14.00 27.27 -16.35
CA ALA A 71 -14.49 28.60 -15.99
C ALA A 71 -13.39 29.67 -15.96
N ASP A 72 -12.20 29.31 -15.51
CA ASP A 72 -11.10 30.23 -15.19
C ASP A 72 -9.97 30.24 -16.26
N ASP A 73 -10.20 29.63 -17.44
CA ASP A 73 -9.20 29.45 -18.51
C ASP A 73 -7.93 28.75 -18.01
N GLY A 74 -8.12 27.74 -17.15
CA GLY A 74 -7.05 26.93 -16.55
C GLY A 74 -6.54 25.83 -17.47
N ASP A 75 -5.75 24.89 -16.91
CA ASP A 75 -5.22 23.72 -17.65
C ASP A 75 -6.32 22.64 -17.80
N ILE A 76 -7.16 22.81 -18.83
CA ILE A 76 -8.27 21.91 -19.14
C ILE A 76 -7.77 20.50 -19.52
N GLU A 77 -6.65 20.40 -20.21
CA GLU A 77 -6.11 19.09 -20.64
C GLU A 77 -5.65 18.29 -19.43
N GLN A 78 -4.95 18.90 -18.48
CA GLN A 78 -4.58 18.22 -17.24
C GLN A 78 -5.83 17.84 -16.41
N ALA A 79 -6.81 18.72 -16.31
CA ALA A 79 -8.04 18.44 -15.57
C ALA A 79 -8.87 17.29 -16.17
N LYS A 80 -8.88 17.15 -17.50
CA LYS A 80 -9.48 15.98 -18.18
C LYS A 80 -8.72 14.69 -17.89
N LEU A 81 -7.39 14.73 -17.86
CA LEU A 81 -6.56 13.57 -17.46
C LEU A 81 -6.81 13.19 -16.01
N ASP A 82 -6.91 14.16 -15.11
CA ASP A 82 -7.23 13.91 -13.71
C ASP A 82 -8.60 13.22 -13.57
N LEU A 83 -9.60 13.64 -14.37
CA LEU A 83 -10.91 13.00 -14.40
C LEU A 83 -10.85 11.58 -15.00
N GLU A 84 -10.08 11.35 -16.07
CA GLU A 84 -9.85 10.00 -16.61
C GLU A 84 -9.19 9.10 -15.56
N MET A 85 -8.19 9.61 -14.85
CA MET A 85 -7.45 8.87 -13.83
C MET A 85 -8.28 8.60 -12.57
N SER A 86 -9.27 9.41 -12.24
CA SER A 86 -10.12 9.24 -11.06
C SER A 86 -10.86 7.90 -11.04
N GLN A 87 -11.10 7.26 -12.19
CA GLN A 87 -11.66 5.92 -12.25
C GLN A 87 -10.87 4.89 -11.45
N TYR A 88 -9.56 5.06 -11.32
CA TYR A 88 -8.70 4.15 -10.56
C TYR A 88 -8.83 4.37 -9.05
N TYR A 89 -9.13 5.60 -8.62
CA TYR A 89 -9.47 5.88 -7.22
C TYR A 89 -10.74 5.12 -6.83
N GLU A 90 -11.81 5.28 -7.63
CA GLU A 90 -13.09 4.60 -7.40
C GLU A 90 -12.93 3.07 -7.46
N ALA A 91 -12.18 2.56 -8.44
CA ALA A 91 -11.92 1.13 -8.54
C ALA A 91 -11.14 0.58 -7.33
N SER A 92 -10.18 1.34 -6.80
CA SER A 92 -9.45 0.97 -5.58
C SER A 92 -10.39 0.90 -4.38
N ARG A 93 -11.27 1.90 -4.21
CA ARG A 93 -12.25 1.97 -3.12
C ARG A 93 -13.24 0.81 -3.19
N ASP A 94 -13.81 0.56 -4.38
CA ASP A 94 -14.78 -0.51 -4.59
C ASP A 94 -14.18 -1.90 -4.40
N LEU A 95 -12.99 -2.13 -4.93
CA LEU A 95 -12.30 -3.41 -4.76
C LEU A 95 -11.94 -3.66 -3.28
N ALA A 96 -11.47 -2.63 -2.57
CA ALA A 96 -11.17 -2.72 -1.14
C ALA A 96 -12.43 -3.02 -0.32
N PHE A 97 -13.57 -2.40 -0.65
CA PHE A 97 -14.86 -2.70 -0.03
C PHE A 97 -15.25 -4.18 -0.22
N LYS A 98 -15.24 -4.68 -1.46
CA LYS A 98 -15.59 -6.08 -1.78
C LYS A 98 -14.68 -7.09 -1.07
N LEU A 99 -13.37 -6.87 -1.10
CA LEU A 99 -12.40 -7.76 -0.45
C LEU A 99 -12.55 -7.75 1.08
N THR A 100 -12.87 -6.60 1.66
CA THR A 100 -13.13 -6.50 3.10
C THR A 100 -14.42 -7.22 3.49
N GLU A 101 -15.50 -7.08 2.70
CA GLU A 101 -16.73 -7.84 2.94
C GLU A 101 -16.48 -9.36 2.87
N TRP A 102 -15.71 -9.82 1.88
CA TRP A 102 -15.31 -11.21 1.79
C TRP A 102 -14.46 -11.65 2.99
N SER A 103 -13.44 -10.91 3.34
CA SER A 103 -12.52 -11.30 4.42
C SER A 103 -13.25 -11.46 5.76
N LYS A 104 -14.28 -10.66 6.04
CA LYS A 104 -15.14 -10.77 7.23
C LYS A 104 -15.92 -12.08 7.30
N THR A 105 -16.13 -12.77 6.17
CA THR A 105 -16.80 -14.07 6.15
C THR A 105 -15.90 -15.22 6.61
N LEU A 106 -14.59 -15.00 6.72
CA LEU A 106 -13.61 -16.06 7.00
C LEU A 106 -13.46 -16.38 8.50
N GLY A 107 -13.94 -15.55 9.40
CA GLY A 107 -13.90 -15.78 10.84
C GLY A 107 -13.88 -14.48 11.66
N GLU A 108 -14.21 -14.60 12.95
CA GLU A 108 -14.33 -13.43 13.85
C GLU A 108 -13.06 -13.18 14.68
N THR A 109 -12.22 -14.18 14.90
CA THR A 109 -11.11 -14.12 15.87
C THR A 109 -9.77 -13.69 15.28
N GLU A 110 -9.53 -14.01 14.02
CA GLU A 110 -8.30 -13.67 13.32
C GLU A 110 -8.64 -12.76 12.14
N ARG A 111 -7.91 -11.65 12.03
CA ARG A 111 -8.14 -10.67 10.97
C ARG A 111 -7.24 -11.01 9.80
N ARG A 112 -7.82 -11.77 8.88
CA ARG A 112 -7.19 -12.21 7.67
C ARG A 112 -7.41 -11.19 6.55
N PHE A 113 -6.41 -11.01 5.70
CA PHE A 113 -6.50 -10.24 4.47
C PHE A 113 -6.98 -8.80 4.65
N VAL A 114 -6.46 -8.12 5.67
CA VAL A 114 -6.77 -6.72 5.97
C VAL A 114 -6.20 -5.83 4.88
N ILE A 115 -7.00 -4.85 4.38
CA ILE A 115 -6.52 -3.88 3.40
C ILE A 115 -5.40 -3.04 4.01
N CYS A 116 -4.28 -2.97 3.30
CA CYS A 116 -3.09 -2.21 3.67
C CYS A 116 -2.70 -1.26 2.54
N THR A 117 -2.50 0.01 2.87
CA THR A 117 -2.10 1.04 1.90
C THR A 117 -0.92 1.86 2.43
N GLY A 118 -0.40 2.76 1.57
CA GLY A 118 0.59 3.75 2.00
C GLY A 118 0.03 4.85 2.90
N GLY A 119 -1.29 4.89 3.12
CA GLY A 119 -1.94 5.86 4.01
C GLY A 119 -1.83 7.33 3.58
N GLY A 120 -1.22 7.60 2.43
CA GLY A 120 -1.13 8.93 1.82
C GLY A 120 -2.36 9.24 0.96
N PRO A 121 -2.37 10.38 0.24
CA PRO A 121 -3.46 10.75 -0.64
C PRO A 121 -3.55 9.85 -1.88
N GLY A 122 -4.60 10.04 -2.67
CA GLY A 122 -4.81 9.36 -3.93
C GLY A 122 -5.14 7.88 -3.78
N ILE A 123 -4.57 7.03 -4.63
CA ILE A 123 -4.81 5.58 -4.57
C ILE A 123 -4.44 4.98 -3.21
N MET A 124 -3.41 5.53 -2.56
CA MET A 124 -2.99 5.07 -1.22
C MET A 124 -4.02 5.40 -0.13
N GLU A 125 -4.88 6.40 -0.37
CA GLU A 125 -6.04 6.64 0.49
C GLU A 125 -7.22 5.77 0.09
N ALA A 126 -7.51 5.67 -1.22
CA ALA A 126 -8.77 5.13 -1.76
C ALA A 126 -9.12 3.73 -1.21
N GLY A 127 -8.16 2.88 -0.95
CA GLY A 127 -8.39 1.58 -0.33
C GLY A 127 -8.90 1.65 1.12
N ASN A 128 -8.53 2.68 1.87
CA ASN A 128 -8.92 2.81 3.29
C ASN A 128 -10.41 3.16 3.46
N PRO A 129 -10.99 4.18 2.75
CA PRO A 129 -12.44 4.41 2.79
C PRO A 129 -13.24 3.18 2.36
N GLY A 130 -12.84 2.47 1.30
CA GLY A 130 -13.54 1.24 0.90
C GLY A 130 -13.60 0.21 2.02
N ALA A 131 -12.48 -0.07 2.67
CA ALA A 131 -12.44 -0.98 3.82
C ALA A 131 -13.23 -0.45 5.03
N SER A 132 -13.16 0.86 5.30
CA SER A 132 -13.90 1.50 6.40
C SER A 132 -15.41 1.46 6.18
N GLU A 133 -15.89 1.69 4.96
CA GLU A 133 -17.30 1.59 4.56
C GLU A 133 -17.84 0.17 4.73
N ALA A 134 -17.02 -0.83 4.44
CA ALA A 134 -17.28 -2.23 4.74
C ALA A 134 -17.19 -2.57 6.24
N ARG A 135 -16.94 -1.56 7.12
CA ARG A 135 -16.74 -1.71 8.57
C ARG A 135 -15.61 -2.71 8.92
N GLY A 136 -14.61 -2.80 8.08
CA GLY A 136 -13.39 -3.56 8.32
C GLY A 136 -12.29 -2.68 8.89
N MET A 137 -11.34 -3.31 9.59
CA MET A 137 -10.09 -2.64 9.92
C MET A 137 -9.24 -2.51 8.65
N ASN A 138 -8.39 -1.48 8.65
CA ASN A 138 -7.44 -1.26 7.57
C ASN A 138 -6.15 -0.65 8.10
N VAL A 139 -5.09 -0.81 7.35
CA VAL A 139 -3.72 -0.43 7.71
C VAL A 139 -3.26 0.73 6.83
N GLY A 140 -2.59 1.71 7.44
CA GLY A 140 -1.88 2.78 6.74
C GLY A 140 -0.40 2.77 7.11
N LEU A 141 0.49 2.56 6.13
CA LEU A 141 1.95 2.60 6.30
C LEU A 141 2.48 3.90 5.70
N THR A 142 2.39 5.01 6.45
CA THR A 142 2.86 6.31 5.99
C THR A 142 4.36 6.47 6.14
N ILE A 143 4.93 7.43 5.42
CA ILE A 143 6.35 7.78 5.47
C ILE A 143 6.51 9.29 5.64
N SER A 144 7.51 9.69 6.42
CA SER A 144 7.88 11.10 6.54
C SER A 144 8.46 11.61 5.22
N ILE A 145 7.73 12.47 4.52
CA ILE A 145 8.21 13.18 3.33
C ILE A 145 8.26 14.66 3.69
N PRO A 146 9.38 15.36 3.43
CA PRO A 146 9.47 16.80 3.70
C PRO A 146 8.35 17.58 2.99
N ASN A 147 7.66 18.45 3.73
CA ASN A 147 6.58 19.31 3.25
C ASN A 147 5.27 18.62 2.85
N GLU A 148 5.08 17.35 3.20
CA GLU A 148 3.80 16.67 3.04
C GLU A 148 3.24 16.35 4.44
N GLU A 149 2.14 17.02 4.81
CA GLU A 149 1.31 16.68 5.94
C GLU A 149 -0.04 16.21 5.39
N PHE A 150 -0.28 14.91 5.45
CA PHE A 150 -1.55 14.32 5.05
C PHE A 150 -2.04 13.38 6.16
N GLU A 151 -3.25 13.63 6.63
CA GLU A 151 -3.92 12.78 7.61
C GLU A 151 -5.05 12.00 6.94
N ASN A 152 -4.88 10.68 6.87
CA ASN A 152 -5.91 9.79 6.36
C ASN A 152 -6.87 9.40 7.50
N LYS A 153 -8.03 10.04 7.53
CA LYS A 153 -9.06 9.84 8.56
C LYS A 153 -9.75 8.46 8.53
N TYR A 154 -9.52 7.68 7.47
CA TYR A 154 -10.13 6.37 7.28
C TYR A 154 -9.28 5.22 7.80
N VAL A 155 -7.99 5.46 8.04
CA VAL A 155 -7.10 4.46 8.62
C VAL A 155 -7.55 4.12 10.03
N THR A 156 -7.58 2.83 10.36
CA THR A 156 -7.82 2.40 11.73
C THR A 156 -6.73 2.97 12.63
N TRP A 157 -7.10 3.78 13.62
CA TRP A 157 -6.17 4.56 14.45
C TRP A 157 -4.98 3.73 14.96
N GLU A 158 -5.27 2.56 15.49
CA GLU A 158 -4.25 1.66 16.06
C GLU A 158 -3.38 0.97 14.99
N LEU A 159 -3.77 1.03 13.71
CA LEU A 159 -3.08 0.44 12.58
C LEU A 159 -2.52 1.50 11.60
N GLY A 160 -2.47 2.74 12.03
CA GLY A 160 -1.73 3.81 11.38
C GLY A 160 -0.27 3.80 11.84
N PHE A 161 0.67 3.60 10.93
CA PHE A 161 2.10 3.58 11.20
C PHE A 161 2.79 4.70 10.44
N HIS A 162 3.80 5.31 11.07
CA HIS A 162 4.55 6.40 10.48
C HIS A 162 6.04 6.06 10.48
N PHE A 163 6.60 5.80 9.31
CA PHE A 163 7.98 5.38 9.12
C PHE A 163 8.88 6.57 8.79
N HIS A 164 10.11 6.51 9.25
CA HIS A 164 11.20 7.36 8.84
C HIS A 164 12.05 6.68 7.75
N TYR A 165 12.22 5.35 7.85
CA TYR A 165 13.08 4.59 6.94
C TYR A 165 12.25 3.91 5.85
N PHE A 166 12.48 4.27 4.57
CA PHE A 166 11.80 3.68 3.42
C PHE A 166 11.90 2.16 3.38
N PHE A 167 13.09 1.60 3.65
CA PHE A 167 13.30 0.15 3.62
C PHE A 167 12.50 -0.59 4.70
N MET A 168 12.24 0.03 5.85
CA MET A 168 11.39 -0.57 6.88
C MET A 168 9.92 -0.57 6.48
N ARG A 169 9.43 0.52 5.86
CA ARG A 169 8.08 0.56 5.30
C ARG A 169 7.90 -0.49 4.21
N LYS A 170 8.85 -0.60 3.28
CA LYS A 170 8.85 -1.62 2.21
C LYS A 170 8.83 -3.03 2.76
N PHE A 171 9.61 -3.30 3.80
CA PHE A 171 9.58 -4.57 4.51
C PHE A 171 8.16 -4.92 4.98
N TRP A 172 7.47 -3.97 5.63
CA TRP A 172 6.13 -4.21 6.16
C TRP A 172 5.07 -4.35 5.07
N PHE A 173 5.19 -3.64 3.94
CA PHE A 173 4.32 -3.88 2.79
C PHE A 173 4.40 -5.32 2.29
N THR A 174 5.57 -5.93 2.35
CA THR A 174 5.79 -7.27 1.79
C THR A 174 5.59 -8.38 2.82
N TYR A 175 5.94 -8.11 4.09
CA TYR A 175 6.04 -9.13 5.13
C TYR A 175 4.71 -9.84 5.40
N LEU A 176 3.61 -9.10 5.61
CA LEU A 176 2.27 -9.65 5.84
C LEU A 176 1.43 -9.81 4.57
N ALA A 177 1.89 -9.31 3.42
CA ALA A 177 1.12 -9.34 2.19
C ALA A 177 0.83 -10.77 1.71
N LYS A 178 -0.41 -11.02 1.33
CA LYS A 178 -0.86 -12.24 0.64
C LYS A 178 -1.38 -11.95 -0.78
N ALA A 179 -1.64 -10.69 -1.09
CA ALA A 179 -1.88 -10.19 -2.44
C ALA A 179 -1.44 -8.73 -2.56
N VAL A 180 -1.11 -8.30 -3.77
CA VAL A 180 -0.74 -6.92 -4.07
C VAL A 180 -1.51 -6.43 -5.28
N VAL A 181 -2.22 -5.32 -5.14
CA VAL A 181 -2.93 -4.63 -6.23
C VAL A 181 -2.21 -3.33 -6.52
N VAL A 182 -1.75 -3.18 -7.75
CA VAL A 182 -0.97 -2.02 -8.20
C VAL A 182 -1.76 -1.26 -9.25
N PHE A 183 -2.25 -0.11 -8.86
CA PHE A 183 -2.91 0.85 -9.74
C PHE A 183 -1.89 1.78 -10.40
N PRO A 184 -2.28 2.56 -11.43
CA PRO A 184 -1.39 3.52 -12.05
C PRO A 184 -0.67 4.42 -11.04
N GLY A 185 0.64 4.56 -11.20
CA GLY A 185 1.45 5.33 -10.27
C GLY A 185 2.85 5.65 -10.77
N GLY A 186 3.51 6.56 -10.09
CA GLY A 186 4.83 7.05 -10.46
C GLY A 186 5.99 6.21 -9.90
N TYR A 187 7.12 6.88 -9.69
CA TYR A 187 8.38 6.24 -9.26
C TYR A 187 8.26 5.43 -7.97
N GLY A 188 7.53 5.93 -6.96
CA GLY A 188 7.36 5.18 -5.71
C GLY A 188 6.60 3.88 -5.94
N THR A 189 5.52 3.92 -6.74
CA THR A 189 4.73 2.72 -7.08
C THR A 189 5.56 1.72 -7.90
N LEU A 190 6.35 2.20 -8.87
CA LEU A 190 7.25 1.36 -9.68
C LEU A 190 8.37 0.74 -8.83
N ASP A 191 8.95 1.49 -7.90
CA ASP A 191 9.98 1.03 -6.99
C ASP A 191 9.49 -0.14 -6.13
N GLU A 192 8.29 -0.05 -5.57
CA GLU A 192 7.69 -1.11 -4.77
C GLU A 192 7.25 -2.30 -5.63
N LEU A 193 6.68 -2.06 -6.82
CA LEU A 193 6.33 -3.12 -7.77
C LEU A 193 7.55 -3.94 -8.18
N PHE A 194 8.63 -3.28 -8.62
CA PHE A 194 9.82 -4.00 -9.08
C PHE A 194 10.60 -4.67 -7.96
N GLU A 195 10.53 -4.16 -6.73
CA GLU A 195 11.07 -4.88 -5.58
C GLU A 195 10.32 -6.20 -5.36
N ILE A 196 8.98 -6.17 -5.34
CA ILE A 196 8.16 -7.37 -5.19
C ILE A 196 8.43 -8.37 -6.31
N LEU A 197 8.42 -7.92 -7.58
CA LEU A 197 8.71 -8.79 -8.73
C LEU A 197 10.10 -9.40 -8.65
N THR A 198 11.11 -8.64 -8.21
CA THR A 198 12.47 -9.15 -8.02
C THR A 198 12.53 -10.20 -6.91
N LEU A 199 11.83 -9.99 -5.80
CA LEU A 199 11.79 -10.94 -4.69
C LEU A 199 11.06 -12.24 -5.07
N LEU A 200 10.01 -12.16 -5.90
CA LEU A 200 9.32 -13.33 -6.44
C LEU A 200 10.20 -14.07 -7.45
N GLN A 201 10.74 -13.38 -8.45
CA GLN A 201 11.59 -13.94 -9.49
C GLN A 201 12.80 -14.67 -8.91
N THR A 202 13.42 -14.12 -7.88
CA THR A 202 14.61 -14.67 -7.25
C THR A 202 14.31 -15.73 -6.20
N GLY A 203 13.04 -16.02 -5.92
CA GLY A 203 12.60 -16.97 -4.89
C GLY A 203 12.96 -16.56 -3.46
N LYS A 204 13.20 -15.26 -3.22
CA LYS A 204 13.38 -14.69 -1.88
C LYS A 204 12.06 -14.69 -1.11
N ILE A 205 10.96 -14.39 -1.79
CA ILE A 205 9.61 -14.64 -1.31
C ILE A 205 9.22 -16.03 -1.82
N ARG A 206 8.91 -16.93 -0.90
CA ARG A 206 8.49 -18.31 -1.21
C ARG A 206 6.99 -18.52 -1.11
N LYS A 207 6.30 -17.64 -0.37
CA LYS A 207 4.83 -17.66 -0.30
C LYS A 207 4.24 -17.35 -1.67
N HIS A 208 3.11 -17.94 -1.96
CA HIS A 208 2.30 -17.52 -3.11
C HIS A 208 1.81 -16.08 -2.89
N LEU A 209 2.17 -15.17 -3.78
CA LEU A 209 1.86 -13.74 -3.68
C LEU A 209 1.37 -13.24 -5.05
N PRO A 210 0.07 -13.31 -5.33
CA PRO A 210 -0.51 -12.76 -6.55
C PRO A 210 -0.30 -11.24 -6.63
N VAL A 211 0.18 -10.78 -7.79
CA VAL A 211 0.39 -9.36 -8.10
C VAL A 211 -0.56 -8.97 -9.24
N ILE A 212 -1.43 -8.01 -8.97
CA ILE A 212 -2.43 -7.53 -9.91
C ILE A 212 -2.02 -6.14 -10.41
N LEU A 213 -1.83 -5.99 -11.72
CA LEU A 213 -1.69 -4.68 -12.37
C LEU A 213 -3.07 -4.25 -12.87
N PHE A 214 -3.70 -3.34 -12.14
CA PHE A 214 -4.98 -2.76 -12.50
C PHE A 214 -4.75 -1.54 -13.42
N GLY A 215 -5.42 -1.48 -14.57
CA GLY A 215 -5.24 -0.43 -15.57
C GLY A 215 -4.34 -0.88 -16.74
N THR A 216 -4.83 -1.81 -17.57
CA THR A 216 -4.06 -2.45 -18.64
C THR A 216 -3.47 -1.46 -19.64
N LYS A 217 -4.24 -0.43 -20.03
CA LYS A 217 -3.77 0.65 -20.93
C LYS A 217 -2.55 1.34 -20.35
N TYR A 218 -2.64 1.83 -19.11
CA TYR A 218 -1.55 2.52 -18.44
C TYR A 218 -0.29 1.65 -18.35
N TRP A 219 -0.43 0.42 -17.87
CA TRP A 219 0.72 -0.46 -17.67
C TRP A 219 1.38 -0.89 -18.97
N SER A 220 0.63 -1.05 -20.08
CA SER A 220 1.20 -1.35 -21.39
C SER A 220 1.99 -0.19 -22.01
N GLU A 221 1.63 1.04 -21.66
CA GLU A 221 2.36 2.24 -22.10
C GLU A 221 3.61 2.51 -21.27
N VAL A 222 3.57 2.22 -19.95
CA VAL A 222 4.63 2.57 -19.00
C VAL A 222 5.70 1.48 -18.91
N ILE A 223 5.33 0.19 -18.99
CA ILE A 223 6.27 -0.92 -18.87
C ILE A 223 6.11 -1.89 -20.03
N ASN A 224 7.19 -2.02 -20.81
CA ASN A 224 7.24 -3.03 -21.86
C ASN A 224 7.92 -4.31 -21.35
N PHE A 225 7.16 -5.20 -20.70
CA PHE A 225 7.64 -6.48 -20.17
C PHE A 225 8.18 -7.40 -21.29
N ASP A 226 7.55 -7.40 -22.49
CA ASP A 226 8.02 -8.16 -23.62
C ASP A 226 9.42 -7.71 -24.10
N ALA A 227 9.72 -6.42 -24.02
CA ALA A 227 11.05 -5.91 -24.32
C ALA A 227 12.09 -6.39 -23.31
N LEU A 228 11.75 -6.43 -22.02
CA LEU A 228 12.65 -6.95 -20.99
C LEU A 228 13.01 -8.42 -21.25
N ALA A 229 12.01 -9.24 -21.59
CA ALA A 229 12.25 -10.64 -21.96
C ALA A 229 13.04 -10.77 -23.26
N LYS A 230 12.71 -9.98 -24.30
CA LYS A 230 13.41 -9.96 -25.58
C LYS A 230 14.90 -9.64 -25.45
N TYR A 231 15.27 -8.71 -24.56
CA TYR A 231 16.66 -8.35 -24.32
C TYR A 231 17.36 -9.26 -23.30
N GLY A 232 16.67 -10.29 -22.79
CA GLY A 232 17.25 -11.24 -21.84
C GLY A 232 17.46 -10.68 -20.43
N CYS A 233 16.76 -9.58 -20.09
CA CYS A 233 16.83 -9.00 -18.74
C CYS A 233 15.95 -9.76 -17.74
N ILE A 234 14.93 -10.44 -18.23
CA ILE A 234 14.04 -11.36 -17.47
C ILE A 234 13.76 -12.59 -18.32
N ASN A 235 13.28 -13.68 -17.72
CA ASN A 235 12.79 -14.85 -18.45
C ASN A 235 11.38 -14.58 -19.00
N ARG A 236 10.97 -15.33 -20.01
CA ARG A 236 9.63 -15.19 -20.59
C ARG A 236 8.53 -15.50 -19.57
N GLU A 237 8.76 -16.47 -18.71
CA GLU A 237 7.89 -16.91 -17.64
C GLU A 237 7.70 -15.84 -16.54
N ASP A 238 8.65 -14.94 -16.37
CA ASP A 238 8.55 -13.86 -15.38
C ASP A 238 7.45 -12.84 -15.72
N ILE A 239 6.99 -12.80 -16.98
CA ILE A 239 5.86 -11.96 -17.42
C ILE A 239 4.55 -12.42 -16.78
N ASP A 240 4.45 -13.71 -16.47
CA ASP A 240 3.26 -14.33 -15.88
C ASP A 240 3.18 -14.14 -14.35
N LEU A 241 4.20 -13.50 -13.74
CA LEU A 241 4.15 -13.08 -12.32
C LEU A 241 3.07 -12.04 -12.04
N VAL A 242 2.49 -11.41 -13.07
CA VAL A 242 1.48 -10.37 -12.93
C VAL A 242 0.19 -10.72 -13.65
N PHE A 243 -0.93 -10.61 -12.96
CA PHE A 243 -2.27 -10.64 -13.55
C PHE A 243 -2.68 -9.21 -13.95
N ARG A 244 -3.20 -9.02 -15.14
CA ARG A 244 -3.59 -7.70 -15.68
C ARG A 244 -5.08 -7.65 -15.93
N THR A 245 -5.74 -6.58 -15.43
CA THR A 245 -7.17 -6.37 -15.66
C THR A 245 -7.57 -4.91 -15.53
N ASP A 246 -8.72 -4.56 -16.10
CA ASP A 246 -9.43 -3.30 -15.91
C ASP A 246 -10.77 -3.51 -15.18
N SER A 247 -11.08 -4.75 -14.81
CA SER A 247 -12.34 -5.12 -14.18
C SER A 247 -12.17 -5.37 -12.68
N ILE A 248 -12.98 -4.68 -11.87
CA ILE A 248 -13.03 -4.88 -10.42
C ILE A 248 -13.45 -6.32 -10.10
N ASP A 249 -14.43 -6.86 -10.82
CA ASP A 249 -14.94 -8.22 -10.60
C ASP A 249 -13.89 -9.28 -10.94
N GLU A 250 -13.17 -9.12 -12.05
CA GLU A 250 -12.06 -10.03 -12.40
C GLU A 250 -10.93 -9.97 -11.38
N ALA A 251 -10.55 -8.77 -10.90
CA ALA A 251 -9.54 -8.61 -9.86
C ALA A 251 -9.99 -9.28 -8.56
N TYR A 252 -11.24 -9.06 -8.15
CA TYR A 252 -11.82 -9.65 -6.97
C TYR A 252 -11.84 -11.19 -7.06
N ASP A 253 -12.39 -11.75 -8.13
CA ASP A 253 -12.50 -13.20 -8.32
C ASP A 253 -11.13 -13.87 -8.36
N PHE A 254 -10.17 -13.23 -9.04
CA PHE A 254 -8.79 -13.71 -9.08
C PHE A 254 -8.18 -13.72 -7.68
N ILE A 255 -8.22 -12.61 -6.93
CA ILE A 255 -7.65 -12.50 -5.59
C ILE A 255 -8.29 -13.51 -4.63
N VAL A 256 -9.61 -13.58 -4.61
CA VAL A 256 -10.34 -14.49 -3.70
C VAL A 256 -9.99 -15.93 -3.99
N ARG A 257 -9.90 -16.34 -5.26
CA ARG A 257 -9.48 -17.68 -5.66
C ARG A 257 -8.06 -17.99 -5.18
N GLU A 258 -7.08 -17.13 -5.51
CA GLU A 258 -5.67 -17.35 -5.17
C GLU A 258 -5.47 -17.40 -3.65
N LEU A 259 -6.14 -16.52 -2.90
CA LEU A 259 -6.05 -16.50 -1.44
C LEU A 259 -6.73 -17.72 -0.80
N THR A 260 -7.85 -18.16 -1.36
CA THR A 260 -8.58 -19.34 -0.87
C THR A 260 -7.77 -20.61 -1.08
N GLU A 261 -7.13 -20.74 -2.24
CA GLU A 261 -6.37 -21.95 -2.60
C GLU A 261 -5.00 -22.03 -1.91
N HIS A 262 -4.33 -20.87 -1.69
CA HIS A 262 -2.92 -20.85 -1.32
C HIS A 262 -2.60 -20.17 0.02
N ALA A 263 -3.51 -19.36 0.58
CA ALA A 263 -3.21 -18.56 1.76
C ALA A 263 -4.07 -18.84 3.00
N LEU A 264 -5.29 -19.39 2.85
CA LEU A 264 -6.17 -19.66 3.99
C LEU A 264 -5.57 -20.61 5.03
N GLY A 265 -4.83 -21.62 4.58
CA GLY A 265 -4.19 -22.61 5.46
C GLY A 265 -2.88 -22.13 6.10
N GLU A 266 -2.36 -20.97 5.69
CA GLU A 266 -1.03 -20.48 6.07
C GLU A 266 -1.11 -19.01 6.55
N PRO A 267 -1.68 -18.74 7.75
CA PRO A 267 -1.74 -17.40 8.31
C PRO A 267 -0.35 -16.87 8.66
N GLY A 268 -0.23 -15.54 8.64
CA GLY A 268 0.97 -14.83 9.06
C GLY A 268 2.07 -14.76 8.01
N ALA A 269 3.19 -14.19 8.43
CA ALA A 269 4.33 -13.98 7.54
C ALA A 269 5.08 -15.27 7.27
N ILE A 270 5.10 -15.67 6.00
CA ILE A 270 5.98 -16.72 5.47
C ILE A 270 6.91 -16.03 4.46
N LEU A 271 8.18 -15.97 4.78
CA LEU A 271 9.22 -15.45 3.88
C LEU A 271 9.87 -16.59 3.08
#